data_14787d2cbc649976ef79fe4ecb7cfac2
#
_entry.id   14787d2cbc649976ef79fe4ecb7cfac2
#
_cell.length_a   1.000
_cell.length_b   1.000
_cell.length_c   1.000
_cell.angle_alpha   90.00
_cell.angle_beta   90.00
_cell.angle_gamma   90.00
#
_symmetry.space_group_name_H-M   'P 1'
#
loop_
_entity.id
_entity.type
_entity.pdbx_description
1 polymer ?
#
loop_
_entity_poly.entity_id
_entity_poly.type
_entity_poly.pdbx_seq_one_letter_code
_entity_poly.pdbx_strand_id
1 'polypeptide(L)'
;MKPRNVVLITIAALIAMVGASILGVQLMSNSSPSSESSPAATPEATPVATSAGTPAGSSNSALPAVTAVAGEAPTISAPTGTPPSELTTSDVIVGTGAEVLPTSTLTVHYTLMAWSTGKIIESSWGGQPAVFPLAQVVQGWQQGLPGAKVGGRRLLVLPPELGYGAAGSGPIGPNETLIFAVDILGVS
;
A
#
# COMPACT_ATOMS: atom_id res chain seq x y z
N MET A 1 -22.75 -36.35 -7.48
CA MET A 1 -22.41 -35.04 -6.91
C MET A 1 -21.24 -35.24 -5.97
N LYS A 2 -20.01 -34.83 -6.35
CA LYS A 2 -18.83 -34.88 -5.49
C LYS A 2 -18.70 -33.54 -4.75
N PRO A 3 -18.53 -33.51 -3.43
CA PRO A 3 -18.23 -32.29 -2.73
C PRO A 3 -16.83 -31.82 -3.15
N ARG A 4 -16.74 -30.63 -3.71
CA ARG A 4 -15.47 -29.94 -3.94
C ARG A 4 -15.02 -29.40 -2.59
N ASN A 5 -14.08 -30.11 -1.96
CA ASN A 5 -13.36 -29.59 -0.82
C ASN A 5 -12.60 -28.34 -1.27
N VAL A 6 -13.17 -27.20 -1.00
CA VAL A 6 -12.45 -25.93 -1.04
C VAL A 6 -11.55 -25.94 0.18
N VAL A 7 -10.30 -26.29 -0.03
CA VAL A 7 -9.25 -26.04 0.97
C VAL A 7 -9.07 -24.53 1.03
N LEU A 8 -9.81 -23.90 1.92
CA LEU A 8 -9.54 -22.53 2.35
C LEU A 8 -8.26 -22.56 3.20
N ILE A 9 -7.13 -22.54 2.55
CA ILE A 9 -5.87 -22.17 3.20
C ILE A 9 -5.91 -20.65 3.29
N THR A 10 -6.32 -20.16 4.44
CA THR A 10 -6.21 -18.74 4.80
C THR A 10 -4.73 -18.40 4.95
N ILE A 11 -4.10 -18.00 3.85
CA ILE A 11 -2.75 -17.43 3.87
C ILE A 11 -2.84 -15.94 4.26
N ALA A 12 -3.70 -15.61 5.21
CA ALA A 12 -3.73 -14.28 5.81
C ALA A 12 -2.43 -13.94 6.59
N ALA A 13 -1.54 -14.96 6.75
CA ALA A 13 -0.29 -14.80 7.47
C ALA A 13 0.88 -14.28 6.60
N LEU A 14 0.72 -14.24 5.28
CA LEU A 14 1.86 -13.93 4.40
C LEU A 14 2.21 -12.45 4.32
N ILE A 15 1.30 -11.57 4.68
CA ILE A 15 1.52 -10.13 4.62
C ILE A 15 2.19 -9.58 5.89
N ALA A 16 2.22 -10.36 6.98
CA ALA A 16 2.59 -9.90 8.32
C ALA A 16 4.03 -10.23 8.77
N MET A 17 4.90 -10.80 7.95
CA MET A 17 6.24 -11.18 8.39
C MET A 17 7.37 -10.55 7.57
N VAL A 18 7.59 -9.27 7.72
CA VAL A 18 8.92 -8.68 7.53
C VAL A 18 9.09 -7.53 8.50
N GLY A 19 9.66 -7.82 9.67
CA GLY A 19 10.02 -6.74 10.57
C GLY A 19 10.31 -7.17 11.99
N ALA A 20 11.37 -7.92 12.20
CA ALA A 20 12.01 -7.96 13.53
C ALA A 20 13.48 -8.31 13.37
N SER A 21 14.33 -7.34 13.43
CA SER A 21 15.63 -7.36 14.09
C SER A 21 16.40 -6.08 13.85
N ILE A 22 16.36 -5.14 14.76
CA ILE A 22 17.55 -4.43 15.20
C ILE A 22 17.33 -4.02 16.66
N LEU A 23 17.95 -4.77 17.52
CA LEU A 23 18.25 -4.40 18.90
C LEU A 23 19.43 -3.43 18.84
N GLY A 24 19.26 -2.21 19.34
CA GLY A 24 20.33 -1.24 19.47
C GLY A 24 20.02 -0.31 20.63
N VAL A 25 20.49 -0.70 21.82
CA VAL A 25 20.60 0.11 23.03
C VAL A 25 21.53 1.29 22.79
N GLN A 26 21.09 2.51 23.09
CA GLN A 26 21.97 3.55 23.65
C GLN A 26 21.20 4.48 24.56
N LEU A 27 21.73 4.55 25.73
CA LEU A 27 21.33 5.30 26.91
C LEU A 27 21.98 6.68 26.93
N MET A 28 21.36 7.62 27.68
CA MET A 28 21.94 8.86 28.26
C MET A 28 22.10 10.06 27.33
N SER A 29 21.84 11.28 27.70
CA SER A 29 21.47 11.97 28.92
C SER A 29 21.26 13.44 28.62
N ASN A 30 20.24 14.02 29.23
CA ASN A 30 20.28 15.28 29.97
C ASN A 30 20.56 16.63 29.29
N SER A 31 19.65 17.53 29.51
CA SER A 31 19.78 18.95 29.89
C SER A 31 18.93 19.91 29.05
N SER A 32 17.81 20.31 29.61
CA SER A 32 17.25 21.67 29.48
C SER A 32 18.11 22.65 30.33
N PRO A 33 17.99 23.99 30.23
CA PRO A 33 16.80 24.76 30.03
C PRO A 33 16.96 26.14 29.33
N SER A 34 15.83 26.76 29.13
CA SER A 34 15.51 28.21 29.28
C SER A 34 15.67 29.19 28.14
N SER A 35 14.56 29.75 27.86
CA SER A 35 14.13 31.17 27.88
C SER A 35 14.26 31.96 26.58
N GLU A 36 13.18 32.38 26.16
CA GLU A 36 12.48 33.67 26.22
C GLU A 36 12.46 34.48 24.93
N SER A 37 11.27 34.98 24.67
CA SER A 37 10.86 36.19 23.98
C SER A 37 10.34 36.09 22.56
N SER A 38 9.02 36.19 22.51
CA SER A 38 8.21 36.81 21.42
C SER A 38 8.57 38.32 21.28
N PRO A 39 8.41 38.96 20.10
CA PRO A 39 7.07 39.32 19.66
C PRO A 39 6.81 39.27 18.12
N ALA A 40 5.54 39.22 17.86
CA ALA A 40 4.76 39.50 16.67
C ALA A 40 5.38 40.36 15.54
N ALA A 41 5.13 39.87 14.31
CA ALA A 41 4.76 40.67 13.15
C ALA A 41 4.15 39.80 12.07
N THR A 42 2.86 39.88 11.89
CA THR A 42 2.22 39.68 10.58
C THR A 42 2.59 40.92 9.72
N PRO A 43 2.91 40.76 8.42
CA PRO A 43 1.87 40.79 7.41
C PRO A 43 2.17 39.96 6.11
N GLU A 44 1.11 39.79 5.40
CA GLU A 44 0.98 39.90 3.94
C GLU A 44 1.15 38.68 3.10
N ALA A 45 0.00 38.21 2.65
CA ALA A 45 -0.20 37.25 1.58
C ALA A 45 0.37 37.77 0.26
N THR A 46 1.23 36.99 -0.36
CA THR A 46 1.51 37.08 -1.79
C THR A 46 1.26 35.71 -2.41
N PRO A 47 0.42 35.62 -3.43
CA PRO A 47 0.22 34.35 -4.11
C PRO A 47 1.43 34.05 -4.97
N VAL A 48 2.21 33.06 -4.59
CA VAL A 48 3.28 32.55 -5.44
C VAL A 48 2.73 31.41 -6.29
N ALA A 49 2.82 31.67 -7.56
CA ALA A 49 2.54 30.87 -8.71
C ALA A 49 2.68 29.35 -8.51
N THR A 50 1.62 28.67 -8.93
CA THR A 50 1.56 27.30 -9.42
C THR A 50 2.78 27.00 -10.30
N SER A 51 3.77 26.34 -9.74
CA SER A 51 4.73 25.57 -10.53
C SER A 51 4.11 24.20 -10.77
N ALA A 52 3.49 24.04 -11.91
CA ALA A 52 3.22 22.75 -12.49
C ALA A 52 4.58 22.02 -12.64
N GLY A 53 4.89 21.16 -11.70
CA GLY A 53 5.99 20.22 -11.83
C GLY A 53 5.61 19.27 -12.96
N THR A 54 6.28 19.41 -14.08
CA THR A 54 6.32 18.46 -15.18
C THR A 54 6.69 17.08 -14.62
N PRO A 55 5.90 16.03 -14.82
CA PRO A 55 6.32 14.67 -14.49
C PRO A 55 7.46 14.31 -15.45
N ALA A 56 8.68 14.34 -14.94
CA ALA A 56 9.83 13.78 -15.63
C ALA A 56 9.76 12.25 -15.51
N GLY A 57 9.75 11.58 -16.64
CA GLY A 57 9.99 10.16 -16.77
C GLY A 57 8.78 9.38 -17.29
N SER A 58 8.55 9.46 -18.59
CA SER A 58 7.78 8.44 -19.31
C SER A 58 8.52 7.11 -19.28
N SER A 59 8.41 6.38 -18.19
CA SER A 59 8.51 4.93 -18.24
C SER A 59 7.25 4.47 -18.97
N ASN A 60 7.37 3.81 -20.09
CA ASN A 60 6.28 3.34 -20.93
C ASN A 60 5.56 2.13 -20.31
N SER A 61 5.40 2.14 -18.99
CA SER A 61 4.70 1.14 -18.18
C SER A 61 3.27 1.62 -17.97
N ALA A 62 2.37 1.16 -18.82
CA ALA A 62 0.95 1.34 -18.56
C ALA A 62 0.58 0.55 -17.30
N LEU A 63 0.11 1.24 -16.27
CA LEU A 63 -0.45 0.59 -15.08
C LEU A 63 -1.58 -0.35 -15.50
N PRO A 64 -1.68 -1.54 -14.86
CA PRO A 64 -2.80 -2.43 -15.10
C PRO A 64 -4.14 -1.75 -14.86
N ALA A 65 -5.09 -1.93 -15.75
CA ALA A 65 -6.44 -1.46 -15.53
C ALA A 65 -7.12 -2.29 -14.43
N VAL A 66 -7.84 -1.62 -13.55
CA VAL A 66 -8.59 -2.26 -12.46
C VAL A 66 -10.04 -1.80 -12.54
N THR A 67 -10.98 -2.74 -12.39
CA THR A 67 -12.41 -2.40 -12.40
C THR A 67 -12.77 -1.51 -11.21
N ALA A 68 -13.60 -0.49 -11.46
CA ALA A 68 -14.03 0.52 -10.49
C ALA A 68 -15.46 0.28 -9.98
N VAL A 69 -15.81 -0.98 -9.65
CA VAL A 69 -17.10 -1.33 -9.05
C VAL A 69 -16.92 -1.56 -7.57
N ALA A 70 -17.48 -0.67 -6.76
CA ALA A 70 -17.39 -0.76 -5.30
C ALA A 70 -18.15 -1.99 -4.78
N GLY A 71 -17.56 -2.69 -3.79
CA GLY A 71 -18.18 -3.86 -3.17
C GLY A 71 -18.08 -5.16 -3.98
N GLU A 72 -17.44 -5.13 -5.15
CA GLU A 72 -17.19 -6.31 -5.97
C GLU A 72 -15.68 -6.59 -6.08
N ALA A 73 -15.34 -7.88 -6.24
CA ALA A 73 -13.94 -8.27 -6.46
C ALA A 73 -13.37 -7.57 -7.71
N PRO A 74 -12.19 -6.93 -7.60
CA PRO A 74 -11.60 -6.27 -8.75
C PRO A 74 -11.11 -7.27 -9.79
N THR A 75 -11.31 -6.95 -11.05
CA THR A 75 -10.57 -7.56 -12.16
C THR A 75 -9.37 -6.67 -12.44
N ILE A 76 -8.18 -7.25 -12.43
CA ILE A 76 -6.93 -6.57 -12.75
C ILE A 76 -6.50 -7.08 -14.14
N SER A 77 -6.29 -6.18 -15.10
CA SER A 77 -5.76 -6.59 -16.40
C SER A 77 -4.33 -7.10 -16.29
N ALA A 78 -3.93 -7.99 -17.19
CA ALA A 78 -2.54 -8.41 -17.27
C ALA A 78 -1.63 -7.19 -17.47
N PRO A 79 -0.53 -7.08 -16.70
CA PRO A 79 0.41 -6.00 -16.86
C PRO A 79 1.16 -6.10 -18.19
N THR A 80 1.59 -4.97 -18.73
CA THR A 80 2.36 -4.91 -19.99
C THR A 80 3.60 -4.05 -19.81
N GLY A 81 4.64 -4.37 -20.55
CA GLY A 81 5.90 -3.63 -20.49
C GLY A 81 6.76 -3.95 -19.28
N THR A 82 7.69 -3.07 -18.98
CA THR A 82 8.62 -3.21 -17.85
C THR A 82 7.93 -2.76 -16.56
N PRO A 83 8.09 -3.50 -15.44
CA PRO A 83 7.52 -3.07 -14.17
C PRO A 83 8.15 -1.74 -13.72
N PRO A 84 7.37 -0.89 -13.02
CA PRO A 84 7.91 0.30 -12.38
C PRO A 84 9.03 -0.06 -11.39
N SER A 85 10.09 0.73 -11.37
CA SER A 85 11.19 0.59 -10.40
C SER A 85 10.89 1.27 -9.06
N GLU A 86 9.81 2.03 -8.98
CA GLU A 86 9.38 2.76 -7.79
C GLU A 86 7.94 2.40 -7.44
N LEU A 87 7.57 2.62 -6.17
CA LEU A 87 6.20 2.48 -5.73
C LEU A 87 5.29 3.37 -6.57
N THR A 88 4.32 2.76 -7.21
CA THR A 88 3.31 3.49 -7.97
C THR A 88 1.93 3.22 -7.38
N THR A 89 1.16 4.28 -7.16
CA THR A 89 -0.19 4.20 -6.61
C THR A 89 -1.18 4.95 -7.49
N SER A 90 -2.41 4.45 -7.53
CA SER A 90 -3.52 5.11 -8.25
C SER A 90 -4.83 4.82 -7.54
N ASP A 91 -5.63 5.85 -7.30
CA ASP A 91 -6.97 5.67 -6.77
C ASP A 91 -7.92 5.28 -7.91
N VAL A 92 -8.36 4.03 -7.90
CA VAL A 92 -9.34 3.47 -8.84
C VAL A 92 -10.75 3.92 -8.44
N ILE A 93 -11.01 3.92 -7.13
CA ILE A 93 -12.23 4.49 -6.54
C ILE A 93 -11.77 5.41 -5.42
N VAL A 94 -12.19 6.67 -5.47
CA VAL A 94 -11.90 7.63 -4.41
C VAL A 94 -12.90 7.44 -3.28
N GLY A 95 -12.40 7.01 -2.10
CA GLY A 95 -13.22 6.90 -0.91
C GLY A 95 -13.61 8.25 -0.32
N THR A 96 -14.68 8.29 0.46
CA THR A 96 -15.19 9.50 1.12
C THR A 96 -15.20 9.39 2.65
N GLY A 97 -14.82 8.21 3.19
CA GLY A 97 -14.78 7.97 4.63
C GLY A 97 -13.49 8.44 5.29
N ALA A 98 -13.20 7.87 6.47
CA ALA A 98 -12.00 8.20 7.23
C ALA A 98 -10.73 7.91 6.45
N GLU A 99 -9.72 8.74 6.67
CA GLU A 99 -8.42 8.63 6.00
C GLU A 99 -7.53 7.60 6.68
N VAL A 100 -6.78 6.86 5.88
CA VAL A 100 -5.74 5.94 6.35
C VAL A 100 -4.54 6.73 6.84
N LEU A 101 -4.18 6.54 8.10
CA LEU A 101 -2.98 7.10 8.71
C LEU A 101 -1.90 6.01 8.83
N PRO A 102 -0.61 6.38 8.93
CA PRO A 102 0.47 5.39 9.08
C PRO A 102 0.33 4.47 10.30
N THR A 103 -0.42 4.90 11.32
CA THR A 103 -0.66 4.13 12.56
C THR A 103 -1.97 3.35 12.55
N SER A 104 -2.76 3.44 11.48
CA SER A 104 -4.06 2.81 11.39
C SER A 104 -3.99 1.28 11.38
N THR A 105 -5.01 0.65 11.96
CA THR A 105 -5.35 -0.75 11.66
C THR A 105 -6.40 -0.75 10.57
N LEU A 106 -6.13 -1.47 9.49
CA LEU A 106 -6.96 -1.50 8.30
C LEU A 106 -7.87 -2.72 8.29
N THR A 107 -9.12 -2.53 7.90
CA THR A 107 -10.01 -3.60 7.47
C THR A 107 -10.18 -3.47 5.96
N VAL A 108 -9.74 -4.48 5.21
CA VAL A 108 -9.64 -4.41 3.74
C VAL A 108 -10.11 -5.68 3.06
N HIS A 109 -10.57 -5.55 1.82
CA HIS A 109 -10.42 -6.59 0.82
C HIS A 109 -9.25 -6.26 -0.10
N TYR A 110 -8.54 -7.31 -0.56
CA TYR A 110 -7.45 -7.11 -1.50
C TYR A 110 -7.37 -8.24 -2.52
N THR A 111 -6.75 -7.94 -3.64
CA THR A 111 -6.34 -8.91 -4.66
C THR A 111 -4.90 -8.65 -5.00
N LEU A 112 -4.06 -9.69 -4.92
CA LEU A 112 -2.63 -9.67 -5.24
C LEU A 112 -2.38 -10.41 -6.54
N MET A 113 -1.67 -9.77 -7.47
CA MET A 113 -1.23 -10.33 -8.74
C MET A 113 0.28 -10.20 -8.89
N ALA A 114 0.93 -11.21 -9.45
CA ALA A 114 2.33 -11.14 -9.86
C ALA A 114 2.45 -10.41 -11.20
N TRP A 115 3.38 -9.46 -11.31
CA TRP A 115 3.65 -8.75 -12.56
C TRP A 115 4.16 -9.69 -13.64
N SER A 116 5.14 -10.56 -13.30
CA SER A 116 5.82 -11.43 -14.25
C SER A 116 4.90 -12.41 -14.98
N THR A 117 3.84 -12.85 -14.30
CA THR A 117 2.91 -13.86 -14.83
C THR A 117 1.53 -13.32 -15.18
N GLY A 118 1.17 -12.14 -14.66
CA GLY A 118 -0.19 -11.61 -14.74
C GLY A 118 -1.25 -12.48 -14.05
N LYS A 119 -0.83 -13.35 -13.11
CA LYS A 119 -1.72 -14.24 -12.38
C LYS A 119 -2.02 -13.73 -10.98
N ILE A 120 -3.27 -13.88 -10.56
CA ILE A 120 -3.66 -13.64 -9.18
C ILE A 120 -3.00 -14.72 -8.32
N ILE A 121 -2.23 -14.27 -7.33
CA ILE A 121 -1.58 -15.11 -6.32
C ILE A 121 -2.52 -15.33 -5.16
N GLU A 122 -3.18 -14.26 -4.70
CA GLU A 122 -4.04 -14.28 -3.53
C GLU A 122 -5.17 -13.24 -3.64
N SER A 123 -6.30 -13.56 -3.01
CA SER A 123 -7.42 -12.63 -2.89
C SER A 123 -8.22 -12.94 -1.63
N SER A 124 -8.61 -11.93 -0.88
CA SER A 124 -9.51 -12.05 0.27
C SER A 124 -10.99 -12.04 -0.14
N TRP A 125 -11.29 -11.76 -1.40
CA TRP A 125 -12.66 -11.75 -1.90
C TRP A 125 -13.28 -13.16 -1.89
N GLY A 126 -14.53 -13.22 -1.48
CA GLY A 126 -15.22 -14.52 -1.26
C GLY A 126 -15.03 -15.09 0.13
N GLY A 127 -14.23 -14.42 0.99
CA GLY A 127 -14.02 -14.72 2.40
C GLY A 127 -14.31 -13.50 3.29
N GLN A 128 -13.79 -13.54 4.51
CA GLN A 128 -13.87 -12.40 5.43
C GLN A 128 -12.84 -11.33 5.04
N PRO A 129 -13.16 -10.05 5.26
CA PRO A 129 -12.18 -9.00 5.15
C PRO A 129 -10.95 -9.27 6.02
N ALA A 130 -9.79 -8.91 5.53
CA ALA A 130 -8.55 -9.01 6.28
C ALA A 130 -8.35 -7.78 7.15
N VAL A 131 -7.78 -7.99 8.35
CA VAL A 131 -7.48 -6.91 9.30
C VAL A 131 -5.98 -6.88 9.56
N PHE A 132 -5.33 -5.74 9.29
CA PHE A 132 -3.89 -5.58 9.43
C PHE A 132 -3.54 -4.24 10.09
N PRO A 133 -2.70 -4.24 11.13
CA PRO A 133 -1.99 -3.03 11.53
C PRO A 133 -1.05 -2.60 10.40
N LEU A 134 -1.19 -1.38 9.90
CA LEU A 134 -0.42 -0.90 8.74
C LEU A 134 1.11 -0.95 9.00
N ALA A 135 1.53 -0.76 10.23
CA ALA A 135 2.93 -0.86 10.62
C ALA A 135 3.53 -2.29 10.54
N GLN A 136 2.69 -3.32 10.34
CA GLN A 136 3.13 -4.72 10.31
C GLN A 136 3.04 -5.38 8.93
N VAL A 137 2.63 -4.64 7.91
CA VAL A 137 2.55 -5.13 6.53
C VAL A 137 3.81 -4.76 5.73
N VAL A 138 3.89 -5.21 4.47
CA VAL A 138 5.01 -4.87 3.58
C VAL A 138 5.17 -3.36 3.41
N GLN A 139 6.41 -2.91 3.20
CA GLN A 139 6.75 -1.48 3.14
C GLN A 139 5.96 -0.72 2.07
N GLY A 140 5.68 -1.36 0.95
CA GLY A 140 4.87 -0.75 -0.11
C GLY A 140 3.47 -0.37 0.33
N TRP A 141 2.84 -1.14 1.23
CA TRP A 141 1.55 -0.76 1.82
C TRP A 141 1.70 0.37 2.84
N GLN A 142 2.75 0.32 3.68
CA GLN A 142 3.02 1.36 4.66
C GLN A 142 3.24 2.74 4.01
N GLN A 143 3.80 2.76 2.82
CA GLN A 143 4.07 4.00 2.07
C GLN A 143 2.92 4.37 1.13
N GLY A 144 2.24 3.39 0.55
CA GLY A 144 1.26 3.62 -0.52
C GLY A 144 -0.19 3.76 -0.07
N LEU A 145 -0.57 3.27 1.12
CA LEU A 145 -1.95 3.34 1.62
C LEU A 145 -2.28 4.60 2.42
N PRO A 146 -1.35 5.24 3.15
CA PRO A 146 -1.67 6.52 3.80
C PRO A 146 -2.27 7.53 2.81
N GLY A 147 -3.26 8.28 3.28
CA GLY A 147 -4.02 9.22 2.45
C GLY A 147 -5.15 8.59 1.64
N ALA A 148 -5.24 7.25 1.53
CA ALA A 148 -6.45 6.61 1.01
C ALA A 148 -7.61 6.77 2.00
N LYS A 149 -8.85 6.65 1.52
CA LYS A 149 -10.02 6.82 2.36
C LYS A 149 -10.92 5.59 2.33
N VAL A 150 -11.61 5.34 3.44
CA VAL A 150 -12.62 4.29 3.54
C VAL A 150 -13.67 4.45 2.44
N GLY A 151 -14.04 3.32 1.84
CA GLY A 151 -14.91 3.25 0.67
C GLY A 151 -14.17 3.39 -0.66
N GLY A 152 -12.84 3.59 -0.63
CA GLY A 152 -12.01 3.69 -1.82
C GLY A 152 -11.38 2.36 -2.22
N ARG A 153 -10.93 2.29 -3.48
CA ARG A 153 -10.06 1.25 -4.02
C ARG A 153 -8.79 1.87 -4.53
N ARG A 154 -7.64 1.43 -4.02
CA ARG A 154 -6.32 1.87 -4.44
C ARG A 154 -5.56 0.74 -5.11
N LEU A 155 -5.04 1.03 -6.30
CA LEU A 155 -4.05 0.19 -6.97
C LEU A 155 -2.66 0.57 -6.44
N LEU A 156 -1.85 -0.43 -6.11
CA LEU A 156 -0.44 -0.26 -5.76
C LEU A 156 0.38 -1.22 -6.62
N VAL A 157 1.45 -0.71 -7.19
CA VAL A 157 2.48 -1.53 -7.84
C VAL A 157 3.76 -1.38 -7.03
N LEU A 158 4.19 -2.47 -6.42
CA LEU A 158 5.33 -2.53 -5.51
C LEU A 158 6.52 -3.16 -6.22
N PRO A 159 7.65 -2.45 -6.36
CA PRO A 159 8.90 -3.10 -6.75
C PRO A 159 9.33 -4.10 -5.66
N PRO A 160 10.20 -5.05 -6.00
CA PRO A 160 10.57 -6.15 -5.09
C PRO A 160 11.03 -5.69 -3.71
N GLU A 161 11.78 -4.59 -3.63
CA GLU A 161 12.36 -4.07 -2.40
C GLU A 161 11.30 -3.60 -1.38
N LEU A 162 10.14 -3.20 -1.87
CA LEU A 162 9.01 -2.78 -1.04
C LEU A 162 8.00 -3.91 -0.79
N GLY A 163 8.26 -5.09 -1.37
CA GLY A 163 7.49 -6.31 -1.20
C GLY A 163 8.30 -7.38 -0.46
N TYR A 164 8.58 -8.50 -1.12
CA TYR A 164 9.26 -9.66 -0.54
C TYR A 164 10.72 -9.83 -0.99
N GLY A 165 11.25 -8.87 -1.74
CA GLY A 165 12.66 -8.77 -2.12
C GLY A 165 13.19 -9.94 -2.94
N ALA A 166 14.51 -10.12 -2.83
CA ALA A 166 15.22 -11.18 -3.54
C ALA A 166 14.90 -12.60 -3.06
N ALA A 167 14.34 -12.74 -1.87
CA ALA A 167 13.98 -14.06 -1.31
C ALA A 167 12.61 -14.54 -1.81
N GLY A 168 11.69 -13.63 -2.11
CA GLY A 168 10.29 -13.97 -2.32
C GLY A 168 9.61 -14.50 -1.05
N SER A 169 8.40 -15.04 -1.15
CA SER A 169 7.68 -15.67 -0.03
C SER A 169 6.57 -16.58 -0.53
N GLY A 170 6.60 -17.85 -0.15
CA GLY A 170 5.59 -18.82 -0.54
C GLY A 170 5.39 -18.88 -2.07
N PRO A 171 4.20 -18.52 -2.60
CA PRO A 171 3.95 -18.53 -4.04
C PRO A 171 4.55 -17.34 -4.79
N ILE A 172 5.12 -16.35 -4.06
CA ILE A 172 5.76 -15.16 -4.62
C ILE A 172 7.22 -15.48 -4.88
N GLY A 173 7.62 -15.40 -6.14
CA GLY A 173 9.00 -15.64 -6.57
C GLY A 173 10.00 -14.58 -6.08
N PRO A 174 11.29 -14.83 -6.25
CA PRO A 174 12.33 -13.85 -5.97
C PRO A 174 12.25 -12.67 -6.94
N ASN A 175 12.52 -11.47 -6.43
CA ASN A 175 12.49 -10.23 -7.22
C ASN A 175 11.16 -10.01 -7.98
N GLU A 176 10.03 -10.42 -7.40
CA GLU A 176 8.73 -10.25 -8.01
C GLU A 176 8.17 -8.85 -7.73
N THR A 177 7.75 -8.17 -8.79
CA THR A 177 6.95 -6.93 -8.68
C THR A 177 5.49 -7.30 -8.42
N LEU A 178 4.88 -6.70 -7.43
CA LEU A 178 3.55 -7.04 -6.95
C LEU A 178 2.54 -5.98 -7.32
N ILE A 179 1.37 -6.42 -7.74
CA ILE A 179 0.22 -5.56 -8.04
C ILE A 179 -0.86 -5.87 -7.02
N PHE A 180 -1.24 -4.86 -6.24
CA PHE A 180 -2.35 -4.95 -5.29
C PHE A 180 -3.50 -4.04 -5.70
N ALA A 181 -4.70 -4.58 -5.71
CA ALA A 181 -5.92 -3.78 -5.65
C ALA A 181 -6.49 -3.92 -4.23
N VAL A 182 -6.54 -2.81 -3.49
CA VAL A 182 -6.92 -2.78 -2.08
C VAL A 182 -8.16 -1.93 -1.89
N ASP A 183 -9.23 -2.53 -1.36
CA ASP A 183 -10.48 -1.88 -0.99
C ASP A 183 -10.44 -1.58 0.51
N ILE A 184 -10.51 -0.30 0.88
CA ILE A 184 -10.49 0.13 2.27
C ILE A 184 -11.92 0.10 2.82
N LEU A 185 -12.22 -0.86 3.69
CA LEU A 185 -13.53 -1.03 4.30
C LEU A 185 -13.67 -0.31 5.63
N GLY A 186 -12.55 -0.18 6.36
CA GLY A 186 -12.52 0.49 7.65
C GLY A 186 -11.11 0.78 8.11
N VAL A 187 -10.99 1.74 9.03
CA VAL A 187 -9.77 2.11 9.75
C VAL A 187 -10.07 2.32 11.23
N SER A 188 -9.11 1.95 12.08
CA SER A 188 -9.17 2.17 13.54
C SER A 188 -7.77 2.47 14.08
#